data_22665daa9b53687179d67d40734d2678
#
_entry.id   22665daa9b53687179d67d40734d2678
#
_cell.length_a   1.000
_cell.length_b   1.000
_cell.length_c   1.000
_cell.angle_alpha   90.00
_cell.angle_beta   90.00
_cell.angle_gamma   90.00
#
_symmetry.space_group_name_H-M   'P 1'
#
loop_
_entity.id
_entity.type
_entity.pdbx_description
1 polymer ?
#
loop_
_entity_poly.entity_id
_entity_poly.type
_entity_poly.pdbx_seq_one_letter_code
_entity_poly.pdbx_strand_id
1 'polypeptide(L)'
;MLPRQALLYTHDVVAKRDYDTGNCNSKVDRQREESNVKVVQLVKKDEPLGVTIQENENTGIIEIARILHGGAAHRSGLIHVGDEIHEINGIKFMGRNPDDMANLLARITGPVTLKLVQRQEEPSQKRASNTRVKALFSYDPKEDTIIPCQNAGLSFTRGDILHIVSQEDPMWWQARPEKDLEGMTGIIPSQLLQERREMLQELTTKKEVKSRRARSVSPCKVSPRIPRSKKVKKVMYQAVQNGEFEMGNIPTYEEVELMKPDPDHNRPLILAGVSNVGRNELKQRLMGSNPSQFVDVVPYTSRPPKSYEVQGREYNFVTRREMESAILARRFVEHGEYKGHLYGTRRDSILSIVDSGRAPILTPSAKALRYLRTSEIKPFIIFIKPPSSTCFLESRLKYNAMFTSEDGSATPCSEGIISAVIEKSAKLENNFGHLFDFVIVNDDISRATEELIKVAGSVSKDLQWVPAAWVE
;
A
#
# COMPACT_ATOMS: atom_id res chain seq x y z
N MET A 1 11.66 -10.84 -23.36
CA MET A 1 12.27 -10.92 -22.00
C MET A 1 13.00 -9.60 -21.79
N LEU A 2 12.86 -8.96 -20.65
CA LEU A 2 13.69 -7.81 -20.33
C LEU A 2 15.13 -8.31 -20.06
N PRO A 3 16.16 -7.61 -20.52
CA PRO A 3 17.55 -8.02 -20.26
C PRO A 3 17.83 -8.01 -18.75
N ARG A 4 18.56 -9.00 -18.25
CA ARG A 4 19.02 -9.04 -16.86
C ARG A 4 20.06 -7.95 -16.62
N GLN A 5 19.97 -7.29 -15.49
CA GLN A 5 20.90 -6.26 -15.05
C GLN A 5 21.65 -6.72 -13.80
N ALA A 6 22.89 -6.26 -13.65
CA ALA A 6 23.72 -6.51 -12.47
C ALA A 6 24.08 -5.21 -11.77
N LEU A 7 24.12 -5.20 -10.44
CA LEU A 7 24.51 -4.05 -9.63
C LEU A 7 26.01 -4.07 -9.38
N LEU A 8 26.68 -2.97 -9.73
CA LEU A 8 28.12 -2.81 -9.50
C LEU A 8 28.38 -2.24 -8.09
N TYR A 9 29.33 -2.84 -7.38
CA TYR A 9 29.75 -2.46 -6.03
C TYR A 9 31.05 -1.67 -6.07
N THR A 10 31.01 -0.37 -5.74
CA THR A 10 32.20 0.49 -5.51
C THR A 10 31.82 1.64 -4.59
N HIS A 11 32.81 2.33 -4.05
CA HIS A 11 32.64 3.48 -3.17
C HIS A 11 33.66 4.57 -3.48
N ASP A 12 33.26 5.80 -3.21
CA ASP A 12 34.00 7.06 -3.34
C ASP A 12 34.47 7.52 -4.71
N VAL A 13 34.29 8.78 -4.92
CA VAL A 13 34.53 9.45 -6.17
C VAL A 13 35.75 10.33 -6.06
N VAL A 14 36.85 9.91 -6.70
CA VAL A 14 37.86 10.84 -7.17
C VAL A 14 37.89 10.69 -8.68
N ALA A 15 37.17 11.59 -9.35
CA ALA A 15 37.17 11.60 -10.79
C ALA A 15 38.34 12.45 -11.29
N LYS A 16 39.24 11.85 -12.01
CA LYS A 16 40.22 12.55 -12.83
C LYS A 16 39.87 12.36 -14.29
N ARG A 17 39.66 13.47 -15.01
CA ARG A 17 39.61 13.46 -16.46
C ARG A 17 41.06 13.60 -16.95
N ASP A 18 41.64 12.53 -17.42
CA ASP A 18 42.88 12.60 -18.19
C ASP A 18 42.52 12.75 -19.67
N TYR A 19 42.70 13.98 -20.20
CA TYR A 19 42.69 14.22 -21.63
C TYR A 19 44.08 13.92 -22.17
N ASP A 20 44.21 12.82 -22.91
CA ASP A 20 45.42 12.54 -23.66
C ASP A 20 45.35 13.27 -25.01
N THR A 21 46.08 14.38 -25.14
CA THR A 21 46.28 15.13 -26.40
C THR A 21 47.47 14.58 -27.13
N GLY A 22 47.43 13.31 -27.53
CA GLY A 22 48.47 12.68 -28.36
C GLY A 22 48.15 12.78 -29.85
N ASN A 23 48.83 13.65 -30.53
CA ASN A 23 48.82 13.91 -31.97
C ASN A 23 49.29 12.65 -32.76
N CYS A 24 48.46 12.10 -33.68
CA CYS A 24 48.97 11.39 -34.89
C CYS A 24 47.85 11.21 -35.93
N ASN A 25 48.14 11.73 -37.11
CA ASN A 25 47.42 11.54 -38.37
C ASN A 25 47.48 10.06 -38.85
N SER A 26 46.35 9.38 -38.98
CA SER A 26 46.08 8.46 -40.10
C SER A 26 44.75 7.70 -39.90
N LYS A 27 43.91 7.77 -40.94
CA LYS A 27 42.71 6.98 -41.26
C LYS A 27 41.38 7.40 -40.60
N VAL A 28 40.55 7.95 -41.46
CA VAL A 28 39.27 8.67 -41.17
C VAL A 28 38.19 7.83 -40.43
N ASP A 29 38.28 6.52 -40.37
CA ASP A 29 37.28 5.65 -39.70
C ASP A 29 37.65 5.29 -38.25
N ARG A 30 38.89 5.38 -37.82
CA ARG A 30 39.31 5.16 -36.43
C ARG A 30 39.17 6.42 -35.56
N GLN A 31 39.13 7.60 -36.17
CA GLN A 31 39.10 8.89 -35.46
C GLN A 31 37.71 9.23 -34.80
N ARG A 32 36.65 8.56 -35.21
CA ARG A 32 35.34 8.74 -34.52
C ARG A 32 35.23 7.99 -33.21
N GLU A 33 35.97 6.87 -33.04
CA GLU A 33 35.91 6.07 -31.81
C GLU A 33 36.80 6.63 -30.67
N GLU A 34 37.89 7.33 -31.00
CA GLU A 34 38.84 7.89 -29.99
C GLU A 34 38.40 9.19 -29.34
N SER A 35 37.45 9.94 -29.93
CA SER A 35 37.04 11.25 -29.43
C SER A 35 36.08 11.21 -28.21
N ASN A 36 35.52 10.06 -27.88
CA ASN A 36 34.48 9.94 -26.82
C ASN A 36 34.89 9.01 -25.67
N VAL A 37 36.16 8.63 -25.58
CA VAL A 37 36.65 7.77 -24.49
C VAL A 37 36.92 8.61 -23.25
N LYS A 38 36.33 8.20 -22.11
CA LYS A 38 36.62 8.78 -20.80
C LYS A 38 37.12 7.71 -19.82
N VAL A 39 38.06 8.09 -18.98
CA VAL A 39 38.55 7.24 -17.90
C VAL A 39 38.03 7.78 -16.57
N VAL A 40 37.29 6.97 -15.86
CA VAL A 40 36.71 7.32 -14.55
C VAL A 40 37.36 6.44 -13.49
N GLN A 41 37.91 7.05 -12.46
CA GLN A 41 38.48 6.34 -11.34
C GLN A 41 37.63 6.51 -10.09
N LEU A 42 37.23 5.41 -9.47
CA LEU A 42 36.43 5.36 -8.26
C LEU A 42 37.15 4.51 -7.21
N VAL A 43 37.00 4.87 -5.94
CA VAL A 43 37.56 4.09 -4.83
C VAL A 43 36.45 3.22 -4.26
N LYS A 44 36.62 1.89 -4.33
CA LYS A 44 35.66 0.93 -3.79
C LYS A 44 35.81 0.80 -2.29
N LYS A 45 34.75 1.03 -1.55
CA LYS A 45 34.52 0.65 -0.16
C LYS A 45 33.44 -0.46 -0.11
N ASP A 46 32.64 -0.53 0.90
CA ASP A 46 31.63 -1.58 1.12
C ASP A 46 30.25 -1.27 0.50
N GLU A 47 30.10 -0.10 -0.13
CA GLU A 47 28.85 0.30 -0.77
C GLU A 47 28.79 -0.05 -2.27
N PRO A 48 27.58 -0.28 -2.81
CA PRO A 48 27.39 -0.42 -4.25
C PRO A 48 27.75 0.85 -5.02
N LEU A 49 28.27 0.70 -6.24
CA LEU A 49 28.51 1.82 -7.18
C LEU A 49 27.20 2.56 -7.52
N GLY A 50 26.06 1.89 -7.40
CA GLY A 50 24.76 2.44 -7.78
C GLY A 50 24.55 2.48 -9.29
N VAL A 51 25.06 1.49 -10.00
CA VAL A 51 24.90 1.34 -11.46
C VAL A 51 24.39 -0.06 -11.78
N THR A 52 23.41 -0.17 -12.66
CA THR A 52 23.03 -1.41 -13.29
C THR A 52 23.55 -1.45 -14.73
N ILE A 53 23.98 -2.63 -15.17
CA ILE A 53 24.54 -2.84 -16.49
C ILE A 53 23.72 -3.86 -17.26
N GLN A 54 23.73 -3.74 -18.58
CA GLN A 54 23.10 -4.68 -19.50
C GLN A 54 23.99 -4.90 -20.73
N GLU A 55 23.81 -6.01 -21.39
CA GLU A 55 24.41 -6.26 -22.71
C GLU A 55 23.50 -5.66 -23.78
N ASN A 56 24.07 -4.88 -24.68
CA ASN A 56 23.38 -4.37 -25.84
C ASN A 56 23.22 -5.50 -26.87
N GLU A 57 21.98 -5.91 -27.15
CA GLU A 57 21.68 -7.04 -28.05
C GLU A 57 22.22 -6.87 -29.46
N ASN A 58 22.48 -5.65 -29.93
CA ASN A 58 22.97 -5.36 -31.28
C ASN A 58 24.49 -5.37 -31.38
N THR A 59 25.19 -4.91 -30.34
CA THR A 59 26.66 -4.73 -30.36
C THR A 59 27.42 -5.79 -29.53
N GLY A 60 26.70 -6.46 -28.59
CA GLY A 60 27.33 -7.37 -27.63
C GLY A 60 28.23 -6.66 -26.62
N ILE A 61 28.15 -5.33 -26.53
CA ILE A 61 28.94 -4.51 -25.61
C ILE A 61 28.10 -4.26 -24.35
N ILE A 62 28.75 -4.25 -23.19
CA ILE A 62 28.09 -3.97 -21.92
C ILE A 62 27.96 -2.46 -21.74
N GLU A 63 26.74 -2.00 -21.53
CA GLU A 63 26.41 -0.60 -21.32
C GLU A 63 25.77 -0.35 -19.95
N ILE A 64 25.80 0.91 -19.50
CA ILE A 64 25.16 1.33 -18.26
C ILE A 64 23.67 1.51 -18.51
N ALA A 65 22.87 0.65 -17.91
CA ALA A 65 21.43 0.64 -18.08
C ALA A 65 20.71 1.63 -17.17
N ARG A 66 21.14 1.75 -15.90
CA ARG A 66 20.57 2.71 -14.93
C ARG A 66 21.64 3.20 -13.96
N ILE A 67 21.44 4.42 -13.49
CA ILE A 67 22.19 5.01 -12.38
C ILE A 67 21.21 5.23 -11.24
N LEU A 68 21.49 4.63 -10.08
CA LEU A 68 20.66 4.78 -8.89
C LEU A 68 21.00 6.09 -8.18
N HIS A 69 20.01 6.92 -7.92
CA HIS A 69 20.17 8.18 -7.24
C HIS A 69 20.74 7.97 -5.81
N GLY A 70 21.64 8.86 -5.39
CA GLY A 70 22.34 8.73 -4.11
C GLY A 70 23.52 7.73 -4.14
N GLY A 71 23.71 6.92 -5.19
CA GLY A 71 24.86 6.04 -5.36
C GLY A 71 26.15 6.80 -5.73
N ALA A 72 27.31 6.14 -5.62
CA ALA A 72 28.62 6.73 -5.92
C ALA A 72 28.72 7.24 -7.37
N ALA A 73 28.16 6.48 -8.33
CA ALA A 73 28.10 6.90 -9.72
C ALA A 73 27.29 8.19 -9.92
N HIS A 74 26.12 8.28 -9.28
CA HIS A 74 25.29 9.48 -9.34
C HIS A 74 26.01 10.69 -8.72
N ARG A 75 26.62 10.53 -7.54
CA ARG A 75 27.38 11.62 -6.87
C ARG A 75 28.58 12.07 -7.68
N SER A 76 29.19 11.18 -8.49
CA SER A 76 30.32 11.55 -9.34
C SER A 76 29.95 12.50 -10.47
N GLY A 77 28.76 12.35 -11.01
CA GLY A 77 28.32 13.05 -12.20
C GLY A 77 29.11 12.72 -13.48
N LEU A 78 29.96 11.69 -13.45
CA LEU A 78 30.85 11.35 -14.55
C LEU A 78 30.42 10.14 -15.35
N ILE A 79 29.54 9.35 -14.81
CA ILE A 79 29.00 8.13 -15.43
C ILE A 79 27.58 8.47 -15.89
N HIS A 80 27.22 8.10 -17.11
CA HIS A 80 25.88 8.36 -17.68
C HIS A 80 25.23 7.07 -18.17
N VAL A 81 23.92 7.04 -18.21
CA VAL A 81 23.16 5.95 -18.84
C VAL A 81 23.52 5.90 -20.33
N GLY A 82 23.70 4.69 -20.85
CA GLY A 82 24.15 4.48 -22.23
C GLY A 82 25.67 4.53 -22.43
N ASP A 83 26.47 4.87 -21.41
CA ASP A 83 27.93 4.74 -21.49
C ASP A 83 28.31 3.26 -21.64
N GLU A 84 29.13 2.95 -22.65
CA GLU A 84 29.65 1.61 -22.91
C GLU A 84 30.88 1.32 -22.05
N ILE A 85 30.94 0.17 -21.39
CA ILE A 85 32.07 -0.23 -20.54
C ILE A 85 33.04 -1.08 -21.35
N HIS A 86 34.19 -0.56 -21.70
CA HIS A 86 35.20 -1.24 -22.47
C HIS A 86 36.26 -1.97 -21.62
N GLU A 87 36.69 -1.31 -20.53
CA GLU A 87 37.74 -1.87 -19.65
C GLU A 87 37.47 -1.56 -18.18
N ILE A 88 37.83 -2.49 -17.31
CA ILE A 88 37.83 -2.33 -15.85
C ILE A 88 39.22 -2.72 -15.35
N ASN A 89 39.97 -1.80 -14.74
CA ASN A 89 41.33 -1.99 -14.29
C ASN A 89 42.26 -2.62 -15.39
N GLY A 90 42.11 -2.19 -16.65
CA GLY A 90 42.87 -2.70 -17.78
C GLY A 90 42.39 -4.04 -18.34
N ILE A 91 41.36 -4.66 -17.77
CA ILE A 91 40.76 -5.88 -18.28
C ILE A 91 39.64 -5.53 -19.27
N LYS A 92 39.73 -6.00 -20.50
CA LYS A 92 38.71 -5.80 -21.54
C LYS A 92 37.53 -6.76 -21.36
N PHE A 93 36.32 -6.25 -21.58
CA PHE A 93 35.06 -6.98 -21.38
C PHE A 93 34.22 -7.22 -22.64
N MET A 94 34.81 -7.03 -23.82
CA MET A 94 34.10 -7.34 -25.07
C MET A 94 33.71 -8.82 -25.12
N GLY A 95 32.43 -9.11 -25.32
CA GLY A 95 31.89 -10.47 -25.44
C GLY A 95 31.82 -11.28 -24.15
N ARG A 96 31.86 -10.65 -22.99
CA ARG A 96 31.65 -11.28 -21.68
C ARG A 96 30.25 -10.99 -21.13
N ASN A 97 29.74 -11.90 -20.30
CA ASN A 97 28.45 -11.77 -19.65
C ASN A 97 28.48 -10.63 -18.61
N PRO A 98 27.41 -9.80 -18.48
CA PRO A 98 27.26 -8.79 -17.41
C PRO A 98 27.49 -9.35 -16.01
N ASP A 99 27.07 -10.59 -15.73
CA ASP A 99 27.26 -11.23 -14.43
C ASP A 99 28.73 -11.45 -14.08
N ASP A 100 29.59 -11.77 -15.06
CA ASP A 100 31.03 -11.93 -14.87
C ASP A 100 31.68 -10.60 -14.48
N MET A 101 31.23 -9.51 -15.08
CA MET A 101 31.67 -8.15 -14.75
C MET A 101 31.25 -7.76 -13.32
N ALA A 102 30.01 -8.02 -12.94
CA ALA A 102 29.51 -7.77 -11.60
C ALA A 102 30.29 -8.56 -10.54
N ASN A 103 30.55 -9.86 -10.82
CA ASN A 103 31.35 -10.73 -9.94
C ASN A 103 32.80 -10.28 -9.81
N LEU A 104 33.43 -9.80 -10.90
CA LEU A 104 34.76 -9.24 -10.83
C LEU A 104 34.78 -8.00 -9.94
N LEU A 105 33.89 -7.06 -10.18
CA LEU A 105 33.80 -5.83 -9.39
C LEU A 105 33.47 -6.10 -7.92
N ALA A 106 32.69 -7.14 -7.62
CA ALA A 106 32.41 -7.53 -6.23
C ALA A 106 33.69 -7.95 -5.47
N ARG A 107 34.66 -8.54 -6.16
CA ARG A 107 35.94 -9.04 -5.57
C ARG A 107 37.05 -8.00 -5.47
N ILE A 108 36.96 -6.91 -6.25
CA ILE A 108 37.96 -5.83 -6.22
C ILE A 108 37.75 -4.97 -4.97
N THR A 109 38.82 -4.62 -4.28
CA THR A 109 38.86 -3.65 -3.18
C THR A 109 39.86 -2.53 -3.54
N GLY A 110 39.51 -1.29 -3.19
CA GLY A 110 40.37 -0.13 -3.51
C GLY A 110 39.98 0.59 -4.81
N PRO A 111 40.93 1.23 -5.52
CA PRO A 111 40.62 2.03 -6.69
C PRO A 111 40.21 1.15 -7.88
N VAL A 112 39.11 1.54 -8.51
CA VAL A 112 38.58 0.92 -9.74
C VAL A 112 38.62 1.95 -10.85
N THR A 113 39.29 1.61 -11.92
CA THR A 113 39.38 2.45 -13.12
C THR A 113 38.47 1.89 -14.21
N LEU A 114 37.50 2.68 -14.64
CA LEU A 114 36.57 2.37 -15.72
C LEU A 114 36.95 3.13 -16.98
N LYS A 115 37.12 2.43 -18.09
CA LYS A 115 37.27 3.04 -19.41
C LYS A 115 35.91 2.95 -20.11
N LEU A 116 35.28 4.10 -20.29
CA LEU A 116 33.94 4.25 -20.83
C LEU A 116 33.99 4.94 -22.20
N VAL A 117 33.11 4.54 -23.09
CA VAL A 117 32.85 5.26 -24.35
C VAL A 117 31.51 5.94 -24.23
N GLN A 118 31.50 7.26 -24.34
CA GLN A 118 30.29 8.06 -24.19
C GLN A 118 29.47 8.02 -25.48
N ARG A 119 28.21 7.57 -25.37
CA ARG A 119 27.24 7.69 -26.46
C ARG A 119 26.67 9.12 -26.44
N GLN A 120 26.62 9.76 -27.59
CA GLN A 120 26.02 11.09 -27.72
C GLN A 120 24.47 10.94 -27.66
N GLU A 121 23.89 11.02 -26.47
CA GLU A 121 22.48 11.32 -26.31
C GLU A 121 22.34 12.73 -25.72
N GLU A 122 21.40 13.51 -26.25
CA GLU A 122 21.11 14.84 -25.72
C GLU A 122 20.70 14.74 -24.24
N PRO A 123 21.23 15.60 -23.35
CA PRO A 123 20.85 15.58 -21.94
C PRO A 123 19.37 15.97 -21.83
N SER A 124 18.49 15.01 -21.69
CA SER A 124 17.12 15.28 -21.27
C SER A 124 17.19 15.93 -19.89
N GLN A 125 16.66 17.14 -19.76
CA GLN A 125 16.55 17.81 -18.45
C GLN A 125 15.61 16.98 -17.56
N LYS A 126 16.22 16.12 -16.76
CA LYS A 126 15.53 15.19 -15.88
C LYS A 126 15.11 15.94 -14.63
N ARG A 127 13.81 16.13 -14.43
CA ARG A 127 13.27 16.64 -13.17
C ARG A 127 13.19 15.49 -12.16
N ALA A 128 13.96 15.58 -11.09
CA ALA A 128 13.76 14.70 -9.94
C ALA A 128 12.31 14.86 -9.45
N SER A 129 11.59 13.75 -9.36
CA SER A 129 10.27 13.73 -8.72
C SER A 129 10.46 13.90 -7.22
N ASN A 130 9.63 14.69 -6.57
CA ASN A 130 9.60 14.83 -5.11
C ASN A 130 8.31 14.26 -4.53
N THR A 131 7.74 13.29 -5.22
CA THR A 131 6.46 12.68 -4.85
C THR A 131 6.66 11.64 -3.76
N ARG A 132 5.83 11.70 -2.73
CA ARG A 132 5.74 10.68 -1.70
C ARG A 132 4.51 9.83 -1.92
N VAL A 133 4.68 8.52 -1.80
CA VAL A 133 3.59 7.57 -1.98
C VAL A 133 3.52 6.59 -0.80
N LYS A 134 2.32 6.28 -0.37
CA LYS A 134 2.03 5.16 0.54
C LYS A 134 1.90 3.89 -0.30
N ALA A 135 2.69 2.88 -0.01
CA ALA A 135 2.57 1.58 -0.66
C ALA A 135 1.32 0.84 -0.14
N LEU A 136 0.44 0.42 -1.05
CA LEU A 136 -0.79 -0.29 -0.70
C LEU A 136 -0.66 -1.82 -0.84
N PHE A 137 0.53 -2.30 -1.18
CA PHE A 137 0.94 -3.71 -1.28
C PHE A 137 2.34 -3.91 -0.70
N SER A 138 2.77 -5.14 -0.52
CA SER A 138 4.13 -5.48 -0.10
C SER A 138 4.92 -6.02 -1.29
N TYR A 139 6.21 -5.76 -1.34
CA TYR A 139 7.09 -6.16 -2.43
C TYR A 139 8.44 -6.65 -1.90
N ASP A 140 8.86 -7.83 -2.39
CA ASP A 140 10.21 -8.35 -2.18
C ASP A 140 10.88 -8.60 -3.54
N PRO A 141 11.95 -7.88 -3.88
CA PRO A 141 12.66 -8.05 -5.14
C PRO A 141 13.28 -9.44 -5.31
N LYS A 142 13.53 -10.19 -4.23
CA LYS A 142 14.08 -11.56 -4.29
C LYS A 142 13.08 -12.57 -4.86
N GLU A 143 11.80 -12.34 -4.65
CA GLU A 143 10.71 -13.17 -5.17
C GLU A 143 10.32 -12.77 -6.61
N ASP A 144 10.76 -11.61 -7.07
CA ASP A 144 10.40 -11.07 -8.37
C ASP A 144 11.35 -11.57 -9.48
N THR A 145 10.83 -12.41 -10.35
CA THR A 145 11.59 -12.96 -11.49
C THR A 145 11.69 -12.01 -12.69
N ILE A 146 10.93 -10.90 -12.68
CA ILE A 146 10.85 -9.95 -13.80
C ILE A 146 11.73 -8.72 -13.53
N ILE A 147 12.11 -8.48 -12.29
CA ILE A 147 12.97 -7.33 -11.95
C ILE A 147 14.29 -7.40 -12.73
N PRO A 148 14.71 -6.30 -13.36
CA PRO A 148 15.96 -6.28 -14.14
C PRO A 148 17.20 -6.64 -13.31
N CYS A 149 17.26 -6.21 -12.06
CA CYS A 149 18.34 -6.50 -11.12
C CYS A 149 17.80 -6.64 -9.70
N GLN A 150 17.79 -7.87 -9.17
CA GLN A 150 17.27 -8.15 -7.82
C GLN A 150 18.05 -7.41 -6.72
N ASN A 151 19.37 -7.29 -6.89
CA ASN A 151 20.24 -6.62 -5.91
C ASN A 151 20.04 -5.09 -5.86
N ALA A 152 19.48 -4.51 -6.92
CA ALA A 152 19.11 -3.09 -6.97
C ALA A 152 17.67 -2.83 -6.52
N GLY A 153 16.91 -3.87 -6.22
CA GLY A 153 15.51 -3.77 -5.80
C GLY A 153 15.39 -3.26 -4.37
N LEU A 154 14.33 -2.48 -4.11
CA LEU A 154 13.93 -2.03 -2.78
C LEU A 154 12.76 -2.87 -2.29
N SER A 155 12.94 -3.57 -1.17
CA SER A 155 11.84 -4.25 -0.47
C SER A 155 11.06 -3.25 0.39
N PHE A 156 9.73 -3.41 0.43
CA PHE A 156 8.85 -2.62 1.28
C PHE A 156 7.61 -3.40 1.68
N THR A 157 6.96 -2.96 2.74
CA THR A 157 5.70 -3.53 3.22
C THR A 157 4.53 -2.58 2.98
N ARG A 158 3.34 -3.15 2.95
CA ARG A 158 2.11 -2.35 2.86
C ARG A 158 2.05 -1.33 3.98
N GLY A 159 1.83 -0.07 3.64
CA GLY A 159 1.77 1.06 4.56
C GLY A 159 3.05 1.89 4.63
N ASP A 160 4.16 1.39 4.08
CA ASP A 160 5.41 2.17 4.04
C ASP A 160 5.26 3.40 3.14
N ILE A 161 5.90 4.49 3.57
CA ILE A 161 5.99 5.72 2.80
C ILE A 161 7.29 5.71 2.02
N LEU A 162 7.18 5.83 0.70
CA LEU A 162 8.28 5.82 -0.24
C LEU A 162 8.42 7.19 -0.90
N HIS A 163 9.63 7.69 -0.97
CA HIS A 163 9.99 8.86 -1.74
C HIS A 163 10.37 8.43 -3.17
N ILE A 164 9.54 8.77 -4.14
CA ILE A 164 9.80 8.51 -5.55
C ILE A 164 10.76 9.56 -6.09
N VAL A 165 11.93 9.11 -6.51
CA VAL A 165 13.00 9.99 -6.99
C VAL A 165 13.01 10.07 -8.51
N SER A 166 12.70 8.95 -9.21
CA SER A 166 12.61 8.92 -10.67
C SER A 166 11.49 7.99 -11.14
N GLN A 167 10.74 8.47 -12.14
CA GLN A 167 9.68 7.76 -12.86
C GLN A 167 9.97 7.69 -14.36
N GLU A 168 11.21 7.83 -14.77
CA GLU A 168 11.61 7.86 -16.18
C GLU A 168 11.36 6.53 -16.88
N ASP A 169 11.61 5.42 -16.20
CA ASP A 169 11.24 4.09 -16.71
C ASP A 169 9.75 3.85 -16.47
N PRO A 170 8.95 3.57 -17.51
CA PRO A 170 7.53 3.33 -17.38
C PRO A 170 7.17 2.07 -16.59
N MET A 171 8.12 1.13 -16.46
CA MET A 171 7.91 -0.14 -15.77
C MET A 171 8.56 -0.18 -14.38
N TRP A 172 9.66 0.55 -14.16
CA TRP A 172 10.48 0.49 -12.96
C TRP A 172 10.83 1.87 -12.46
N TRP A 173 10.30 2.24 -11.31
CA TRP A 173 10.60 3.51 -10.65
C TRP A 173 11.82 3.38 -9.74
N GLN A 174 12.45 4.50 -9.44
CA GLN A 174 13.47 4.57 -8.39
C GLN A 174 12.89 5.25 -7.16
N ALA A 175 12.99 4.57 -6.04
CA ALA A 175 12.47 5.06 -4.76
C ALA A 175 13.42 4.77 -3.61
N ARG A 176 13.18 5.45 -2.49
CA ARG A 176 13.82 5.19 -1.20
C ARG A 176 12.78 5.29 -0.08
N PRO A 177 12.98 4.64 1.07
CA PRO A 177 12.11 4.81 2.22
C PRO A 177 12.17 6.26 2.72
N GLU A 178 11.05 6.84 3.15
CA GLU A 178 11.01 8.19 3.72
C GLU A 178 11.89 8.31 5.00
N LYS A 179 12.14 7.19 5.67
CA LYS A 179 13.02 7.13 6.85
C LYS A 179 14.51 7.25 6.53
N ASP A 180 14.90 7.03 5.26
CA ASP A 180 16.29 7.07 4.79
C ASP A 180 16.40 7.97 3.55
N LEU A 181 16.37 9.28 3.79
CA LEU A 181 16.41 10.28 2.73
C LEU A 181 17.80 10.49 2.11
N GLU A 182 18.85 10.05 2.76
CA GLU A 182 20.24 10.18 2.29
C GLU A 182 20.73 8.91 1.60
N GLY A 183 20.03 7.77 1.80
CA GLY A 183 20.36 6.48 1.21
C GLY A 183 20.25 6.44 -0.30
N MET A 184 20.90 5.43 -0.89
CA MET A 184 20.80 5.12 -2.31
C MET A 184 19.39 4.62 -2.63
N THR A 185 18.84 5.06 -3.77
CA THR A 185 17.55 4.57 -4.26
C THR A 185 17.62 3.10 -4.66
N GLY A 186 16.49 2.39 -4.52
CA GLY A 186 16.29 1.08 -5.11
C GLY A 186 15.21 1.10 -6.19
N ILE A 187 15.15 0.01 -6.95
CA ILE A 187 14.19 -0.20 -8.04
C ILE A 187 12.92 -0.82 -7.46
N ILE A 188 11.77 -0.24 -7.81
CA ILE A 188 10.45 -0.76 -7.46
C ILE A 188 9.57 -0.87 -8.71
N PRO A 189 8.56 -1.75 -8.75
CA PRO A 189 7.62 -1.80 -9.86
C PRO A 189 6.86 -0.47 -9.97
N SER A 190 6.67 0.03 -11.18
CA SER A 190 5.80 1.19 -11.41
C SER A 190 4.34 0.84 -11.10
N GLN A 191 3.50 1.86 -10.95
CA GLN A 191 2.06 1.69 -10.80
C GLN A 191 1.49 0.83 -11.95
N LEU A 192 1.85 1.16 -13.19
CA LEU A 192 1.39 0.45 -14.39
C LEU A 192 1.78 -1.03 -14.38
N LEU A 193 3.02 -1.34 -13.98
CA LEU A 193 3.50 -2.71 -13.91
C LEU A 193 2.73 -3.50 -12.84
N GLN A 194 2.54 -2.91 -11.66
CA GLN A 194 1.85 -3.57 -10.56
C GLN A 194 0.36 -3.79 -10.86
N GLU A 195 -0.32 -2.82 -11.44
CA GLU A 195 -1.71 -2.97 -11.89
C GLU A 195 -1.86 -4.13 -12.89
N ARG A 196 -0.94 -4.26 -13.85
CA ARG A 196 -0.93 -5.39 -14.80
C ARG A 196 -0.74 -6.73 -14.11
N ARG A 197 0.13 -6.81 -13.11
CA ARG A 197 0.38 -8.03 -12.31
C ARG A 197 -0.88 -8.47 -11.57
N GLU A 198 -1.53 -7.55 -10.89
CA GLU A 198 -2.77 -7.83 -10.13
C GLU A 198 -3.91 -8.27 -11.07
N MET A 199 -4.07 -7.62 -12.23
CA MET A 199 -5.05 -8.04 -13.24
C MET A 199 -4.81 -9.47 -13.72
N LEU A 200 -3.56 -9.84 -13.98
CA LEU A 200 -3.21 -11.19 -14.41
C LEU A 200 -3.48 -12.23 -13.31
N GLN A 201 -3.19 -11.92 -12.05
CA GLN A 201 -3.47 -12.79 -10.91
C GLN A 201 -4.99 -12.99 -10.73
N GLU A 202 -5.79 -11.94 -10.85
CA GLU A 202 -7.25 -12.06 -10.80
C GLU A 202 -7.82 -12.95 -11.93
N LEU A 203 -7.28 -12.81 -13.14
CA LEU A 203 -7.72 -13.63 -14.28
C LEU A 203 -7.37 -15.11 -14.11
N THR A 204 -6.21 -15.43 -13.53
CA THR A 204 -5.79 -16.80 -13.26
C THR A 204 -6.63 -17.43 -12.15
N THR A 205 -6.86 -16.73 -11.05
CA THR A 205 -7.69 -17.20 -9.94
C THR A 205 -9.15 -17.41 -10.36
N LYS A 206 -9.72 -16.52 -11.17
CA LYS A 206 -11.07 -16.67 -11.74
C LYS A 206 -11.18 -17.89 -12.67
N LYS A 207 -10.13 -18.22 -13.44
CA LYS A 207 -10.07 -19.43 -14.28
C LYS A 207 -10.00 -20.71 -13.45
N GLU A 208 -9.18 -20.74 -12.39
CA GLU A 208 -9.06 -21.90 -11.50
C GLU A 208 -10.35 -22.18 -10.74
N VAL A 209 -11.03 -21.16 -10.24
CA VAL A 209 -12.34 -21.32 -9.56
C VAL A 209 -13.40 -21.87 -10.52
N LYS A 210 -13.41 -21.43 -11.79
CA LYS A 210 -14.31 -21.97 -12.81
C LYS A 210 -13.99 -23.43 -13.14
N SER A 211 -12.69 -23.78 -13.26
CA SER A 211 -12.26 -25.17 -13.55
C SER A 211 -12.55 -26.13 -12.39
N ARG A 212 -12.39 -25.71 -11.15
CA ARG A 212 -12.77 -26.49 -9.95
C ARG A 212 -14.27 -26.72 -9.86
N ARG A 213 -15.11 -25.72 -10.20
CA ARG A 213 -16.57 -25.89 -10.27
C ARG A 213 -17.01 -26.83 -11.39
N ALA A 214 -16.31 -26.85 -12.53
CA ALA A 214 -16.60 -27.75 -13.64
C ALA A 214 -16.22 -29.21 -13.33
N ARG A 215 -15.23 -29.47 -12.47
CA ARG A 215 -14.81 -30.81 -12.07
C ARG A 215 -15.66 -31.43 -10.95
N SER A 216 -16.47 -30.64 -10.24
CA SER A 216 -17.33 -31.11 -9.14
C SER A 216 -18.76 -31.52 -9.57
N VAL A 217 -19.06 -31.49 -10.86
CA VAL A 217 -20.34 -31.95 -11.39
C VAL A 217 -20.22 -33.40 -11.82
N SER A 218 -20.35 -34.32 -10.87
CA SER A 218 -20.69 -35.74 -11.16
C SER A 218 -22.14 -35.80 -11.66
N PRO A 219 -22.45 -36.61 -12.68
CA PRO A 219 -23.81 -36.77 -13.17
C PRO A 219 -24.62 -37.60 -12.22
N CYS A 220 -25.28 -36.98 -11.26
CA CYS A 220 -26.30 -37.64 -10.43
C CYS A 220 -27.69 -37.32 -10.96
N LYS A 221 -28.44 -38.40 -11.16
CA LYS A 221 -29.81 -38.54 -11.63
C LYS A 221 -30.76 -37.42 -11.15
N VAL A 222 -31.41 -36.81 -12.15
CA VAL A 222 -32.43 -35.78 -11.98
C VAL A 222 -33.68 -36.39 -11.36
N SER A 223 -34.02 -36.01 -10.13
CA SER A 223 -35.36 -36.08 -9.59
C SER A 223 -35.93 -34.66 -9.54
N PRO A 224 -37.16 -34.41 -9.97
CA PRO A 224 -37.75 -33.07 -9.98
C PRO A 224 -38.04 -32.62 -8.54
N ARG A 225 -37.14 -31.76 -8.01
CA ARG A 225 -37.38 -31.06 -6.75
C ARG A 225 -37.98 -29.71 -7.02
N ILE A 226 -39.14 -29.47 -6.46
CA ILE A 226 -39.83 -28.19 -6.31
C ILE A 226 -38.84 -27.09 -5.91
N PRO A 227 -38.82 -25.94 -6.58
CA PRO A 227 -37.87 -24.85 -6.23
C PRO A 227 -38.19 -24.33 -4.85
N ARG A 228 -37.36 -24.67 -3.86
CA ARG A 228 -37.32 -23.98 -2.58
C ARG A 228 -36.89 -22.54 -2.86
N SER A 229 -37.74 -21.58 -2.46
CA SER A 229 -37.46 -20.17 -2.51
C SER A 229 -36.07 -19.90 -1.97
N LYS A 230 -35.17 -19.28 -2.79
CA LYS A 230 -33.88 -18.78 -2.33
C LYS A 230 -34.15 -17.82 -1.17
N LYS A 231 -33.81 -18.19 0.06
CA LYS A 231 -33.75 -17.26 1.19
C LYS A 231 -32.77 -16.13 0.75
N VAL A 232 -33.34 -15.00 0.39
CA VAL A 232 -32.58 -13.76 0.17
C VAL A 232 -31.89 -13.48 1.51
N LYS A 233 -30.55 -13.58 1.55
CA LYS A 233 -29.80 -13.11 2.73
C LYS A 233 -30.11 -11.64 2.90
N LYS A 234 -30.91 -11.29 3.90
CA LYS A 234 -31.15 -9.89 4.27
C LYS A 234 -29.85 -9.32 4.78
N VAL A 235 -29.19 -8.53 3.97
CA VAL A 235 -28.00 -7.77 4.37
C VAL A 235 -28.51 -6.62 5.23
N MET A 236 -28.09 -6.56 6.49
CA MET A 236 -28.55 -5.58 7.47
C MET A 236 -28.15 -4.13 7.12
N TYR A 237 -27.02 -3.98 6.42
CA TYR A 237 -26.53 -2.70 5.95
C TYR A 237 -26.01 -2.79 4.51
N GLN A 238 -26.39 -1.82 3.69
CA GLN A 238 -25.86 -1.62 2.34
C GLN A 238 -25.15 -0.26 2.33
N ALA A 239 -23.87 -0.26 1.87
CA ALA A 239 -23.16 0.98 1.62
C ALA A 239 -23.74 1.66 0.37
N VAL A 240 -23.77 2.99 0.36
CA VAL A 240 -24.22 3.77 -0.81
C VAL A 240 -23.21 3.57 -1.94
N GLN A 241 -23.67 3.13 -3.10
CA GLN A 241 -22.87 3.11 -4.32
C GLN A 241 -22.82 4.53 -4.90
N ASN A 242 -21.69 5.20 -4.77
CA ASN A 242 -21.37 6.38 -5.56
C ASN A 242 -20.72 5.91 -6.86
N GLY A 243 -21.29 6.27 -8.01
CA GLY A 243 -20.84 5.82 -9.32
C GLY A 243 -19.39 6.21 -9.71
N GLU A 244 -18.72 7.02 -8.90
CA GLU A 244 -17.31 7.41 -9.09
C GLU A 244 -16.32 6.29 -8.70
N PHE A 245 -16.76 5.23 -7.99
CA PHE A 245 -15.89 4.16 -7.51
C PHE A 245 -16.06 2.81 -8.22
N GLU A 246 -16.84 2.75 -9.31
CA GLU A 246 -17.03 1.51 -10.08
C GLU A 246 -15.90 1.19 -11.07
N MET A 247 -15.00 2.12 -11.36
CA MET A 247 -13.76 1.79 -12.05
C MET A 247 -12.81 1.17 -11.03
N GLY A 248 -12.60 -0.12 -11.14
CA GLY A 248 -11.76 -0.92 -10.26
C GLY A 248 -10.30 -0.49 -10.34
N ASN A 249 -9.95 0.62 -9.68
CA ASN A 249 -8.57 0.97 -9.43
C ASN A 249 -7.99 -0.10 -8.51
N ILE A 250 -7.06 -0.86 -9.05
CA ILE A 250 -6.26 -1.79 -8.27
C ILE A 250 -5.39 -0.93 -7.34
N PRO A 251 -5.50 -1.08 -6.01
CA PRO A 251 -4.76 -0.25 -5.08
C PRO A 251 -3.27 -0.62 -5.11
N THR A 252 -2.44 0.23 -5.68
CA THR A 252 -0.99 0.03 -5.77
C THR A 252 -0.23 1.06 -4.93
N TYR A 253 -0.27 2.30 -5.33
CA TYR A 253 0.34 3.43 -4.64
C TYR A 253 -0.68 4.54 -4.45
N GLU A 254 -0.55 5.30 -3.38
CA GLU A 254 -1.35 6.48 -3.10
C GLU A 254 -0.42 7.65 -2.80
N GLU A 255 -0.54 8.72 -3.55
CA GLU A 255 0.20 9.95 -3.26
C GLU A 255 -0.21 10.50 -1.90
N VAL A 256 0.77 10.86 -1.07
CA VAL A 256 0.55 11.30 0.30
C VAL A 256 1.35 12.54 0.63
N GLU A 257 0.78 13.34 1.53
CA GLU A 257 1.41 14.51 2.12
C GLU A 257 1.28 14.53 3.63
N LEU A 258 2.15 15.30 4.30
CA LEU A 258 2.10 15.49 5.73
C LEU A 258 1.06 16.55 6.08
N MET A 259 0.00 16.12 6.77
CA MET A 259 -1.02 16.98 7.32
C MET A 259 -0.71 17.30 8.80
N LYS A 260 -0.77 18.57 9.15
CA LYS A 260 -0.73 19.01 10.55
C LYS A 260 -2.05 18.72 11.23
N PRO A 261 -2.04 18.28 12.50
CA PRO A 261 -3.27 18.17 13.26
C PRO A 261 -3.94 19.54 13.42
N ASP A 262 -5.25 19.55 13.28
CA ASP A 262 -6.07 20.74 13.50
C ASP A 262 -6.74 20.60 14.89
N PRO A 263 -6.45 21.48 15.85
CA PRO A 263 -7.04 21.41 17.19
C PRO A 263 -8.55 21.59 17.20
N ASP A 264 -9.08 22.31 16.22
CA ASP A 264 -10.51 22.65 16.12
C ASP A 264 -11.30 21.58 15.34
N HIS A 265 -10.61 20.74 14.54
CA HIS A 265 -11.24 19.72 13.70
C HIS A 265 -10.56 18.35 13.89
N ASN A 266 -10.94 17.64 14.95
CA ASN A 266 -10.42 16.32 15.22
C ASN A 266 -10.92 15.29 14.19
N ARG A 267 -9.98 14.48 13.65
CA ARG A 267 -10.30 13.44 12.66
C ARG A 267 -11.22 12.36 13.25
N PRO A 268 -12.25 11.90 12.51
CA PRO A 268 -13.06 10.74 12.89
C PRO A 268 -12.22 9.48 13.06
N LEU A 269 -12.43 8.73 14.15
CA LEU A 269 -11.81 7.44 14.39
C LEU A 269 -12.76 6.33 13.95
N ILE A 270 -12.30 5.47 13.05
CA ILE A 270 -13.07 4.34 12.55
C ILE A 270 -12.45 3.05 13.05
N LEU A 271 -13.20 2.30 13.87
CA LEU A 271 -12.81 0.96 14.30
C LEU A 271 -13.34 -0.07 13.30
N ALA A 272 -12.52 -0.43 12.33
CA ALA A 272 -12.81 -1.45 11.33
C ALA A 272 -12.56 -2.87 11.89
N GLY A 273 -13.29 -3.85 11.38
CA GLY A 273 -13.14 -5.24 11.79
C GLY A 273 -14.44 -6.03 11.63
N VAL A 274 -14.40 -7.33 11.82
CA VAL A 274 -15.57 -8.19 11.80
C VAL A 274 -16.36 -8.12 13.11
N SER A 275 -17.57 -8.64 13.15
CA SER A 275 -18.32 -8.77 14.40
C SER A 275 -17.58 -9.67 15.39
N ASN A 276 -17.78 -9.43 16.67
CA ASN A 276 -17.22 -10.23 17.78
C ASN A 276 -15.70 -10.13 18.02
N VAL A 277 -14.98 -9.21 17.34
CA VAL A 277 -13.56 -8.94 17.64
C VAL A 277 -13.34 -7.92 18.77
N GLY A 278 -14.42 -7.38 19.38
CA GLY A 278 -14.34 -6.45 20.50
C GLY A 278 -14.41 -4.95 20.14
N ARG A 279 -14.74 -4.59 18.90
CA ARG A 279 -14.83 -3.19 18.44
C ARG A 279 -15.68 -2.31 19.34
N ASN A 280 -16.88 -2.77 19.69
CA ASN A 280 -17.82 -1.99 20.51
C ASN A 280 -17.32 -1.77 21.93
N GLU A 281 -16.69 -2.79 22.54
CA GLU A 281 -16.08 -2.69 23.86
C GLU A 281 -14.92 -1.68 23.85
N LEU A 282 -14.02 -1.78 22.86
CA LEU A 282 -12.93 -0.84 22.67
C LEU A 282 -13.44 0.59 22.45
N LYS A 283 -14.51 0.77 21.67
CA LYS A 283 -15.18 2.07 21.49
C LYS A 283 -15.64 2.64 22.82
N GLN A 284 -16.37 1.86 23.62
CA GLN A 284 -16.88 2.30 24.91
C GLN A 284 -15.77 2.68 25.89
N ARG A 285 -14.71 1.89 25.95
CA ARG A 285 -13.55 2.18 26.80
C ARG A 285 -12.81 3.44 26.37
N LEU A 286 -12.63 3.65 25.05
CA LEU A 286 -12.02 4.88 24.52
C LEU A 286 -12.88 6.11 24.87
N MET A 287 -14.19 6.04 24.69
CA MET A 287 -15.11 7.13 25.08
C MET A 287 -15.11 7.38 26.58
N GLY A 288 -15.03 6.31 27.39
CA GLY A 288 -14.91 6.42 28.85
C GLY A 288 -13.61 7.05 29.33
N SER A 289 -12.51 6.93 28.56
CA SER A 289 -11.20 7.50 28.90
C SER A 289 -11.19 9.03 28.76
N ASN A 290 -11.87 9.58 27.79
CA ASN A 290 -12.00 11.03 27.58
C ASN A 290 -13.37 11.40 26.93
N PRO A 291 -14.44 11.47 27.74
CA PRO A 291 -15.80 11.75 27.23
C PRO A 291 -15.98 13.15 26.60
N SER A 292 -15.08 14.09 26.94
CA SER A 292 -15.13 15.44 26.36
C SER A 292 -14.61 15.47 24.92
N GLN A 293 -13.67 14.58 24.57
CA GLN A 293 -13.06 14.52 23.25
C GLN A 293 -13.76 13.52 22.32
N PHE A 294 -14.10 12.33 22.82
CA PHE A 294 -14.59 11.23 22.02
C PHE A 294 -16.10 11.06 22.11
N VAL A 295 -16.78 11.00 20.96
CA VAL A 295 -18.24 10.96 20.88
C VAL A 295 -18.71 9.88 19.90
N ASP A 296 -19.74 9.13 20.30
CA ASP A 296 -20.42 8.20 19.39
C ASP A 296 -21.28 8.96 18.36
N VAL A 297 -21.31 8.46 17.15
CA VAL A 297 -22.19 8.98 16.10
C VAL A 297 -23.56 8.29 16.24
N VAL A 298 -24.56 9.02 16.67
CA VAL A 298 -25.93 8.52 16.86
C VAL A 298 -26.56 8.17 15.51
N PRO A 299 -26.88 6.88 15.24
CA PRO A 299 -27.48 6.44 13.98
C PRO A 299 -28.95 6.87 13.87
N TYR A 300 -29.47 6.86 12.66
CA TYR A 300 -30.88 7.10 12.34
C TYR A 300 -31.65 5.81 12.19
N THR A 301 -32.94 5.82 12.56
CA THR A 301 -33.84 4.70 12.34
C THR A 301 -35.27 5.15 12.03
N SER A 302 -35.94 4.37 11.18
CA SER A 302 -37.40 4.55 10.93
C SER A 302 -38.27 3.74 11.90
N ARG A 303 -37.67 3.05 12.86
CA ARG A 303 -38.38 2.33 13.91
C ARG A 303 -38.93 3.30 14.95
N PRO A 304 -40.13 3.08 15.50
CA PRO A 304 -40.60 3.87 16.64
C PRO A 304 -39.72 3.64 17.87
N PRO A 305 -39.52 4.66 18.73
CA PRO A 305 -38.74 4.54 19.95
C PRO A 305 -39.41 3.55 20.91
N LYS A 306 -38.58 2.83 21.69
CA LYS A 306 -39.05 2.05 22.84
C LYS A 306 -39.21 3.00 24.04
N SER A 307 -39.93 2.54 25.08
CA SER A 307 -40.26 3.36 26.26
C SER A 307 -39.06 3.93 27.02
N TYR A 308 -37.90 3.29 26.90
CA TYR A 308 -36.65 3.72 27.58
C TYR A 308 -35.63 4.41 26.64
N GLU A 309 -35.96 4.53 25.35
CA GLU A 309 -35.10 5.19 24.36
C GLU A 309 -35.42 6.66 24.23
N VAL A 310 -34.38 7.46 24.10
CA VAL A 310 -34.47 8.92 24.00
C VAL A 310 -33.99 9.38 22.63
N GLN A 311 -34.70 10.30 22.00
CA GLN A 311 -34.32 10.92 20.74
C GLN A 311 -32.94 11.55 20.85
N GLY A 312 -32.03 11.21 19.89
CA GLY A 312 -30.69 11.76 19.83
C GLY A 312 -29.69 11.11 20.79
N ARG A 313 -30.09 10.10 21.56
CA ARG A 313 -29.19 9.34 22.44
C ARG A 313 -28.89 7.94 21.90
N GLU A 314 -29.91 7.07 21.78
CA GLU A 314 -29.77 5.73 21.18
C GLU A 314 -29.88 5.79 19.66
N TYR A 315 -30.86 6.55 19.18
CA TYR A 315 -31.14 6.77 17.77
C TYR A 315 -31.70 8.15 17.50
N ASN A 316 -31.54 8.64 16.30
CA ASN A 316 -32.36 9.71 15.73
C ASN A 316 -33.58 9.04 15.06
N PHE A 317 -34.74 9.08 15.75
CA PHE A 317 -35.97 8.49 15.25
C PHE A 317 -36.62 9.43 14.24
N VAL A 318 -36.81 8.93 13.01
CA VAL A 318 -37.40 9.70 11.90
C VAL A 318 -38.43 8.84 11.18
N THR A 319 -39.29 9.43 10.39
CA THR A 319 -40.25 8.69 9.58
C THR A 319 -39.55 7.90 8.47
N ARG A 320 -40.15 6.78 8.03
CA ARG A 320 -39.63 6.01 6.90
C ARG A 320 -39.49 6.87 5.66
N ARG A 321 -40.44 7.75 5.37
CA ARG A 321 -40.42 8.67 4.22
C ARG A 321 -39.23 9.65 4.26
N GLU A 322 -38.95 10.23 5.44
CA GLU A 322 -37.77 11.09 5.63
C GLU A 322 -36.47 10.33 5.41
N MET A 323 -36.41 9.11 5.91
CA MET A 323 -35.21 8.27 5.72
C MET A 323 -35.00 7.88 4.26
N GLU A 324 -36.04 7.45 3.55
CA GLU A 324 -36.01 7.14 2.13
C GLU A 324 -35.60 8.37 1.29
N SER A 325 -36.14 9.53 1.60
CA SER A 325 -35.77 10.80 0.95
C SER A 325 -34.29 11.14 1.17
N ALA A 326 -33.79 10.96 2.38
CA ALA A 326 -32.37 11.21 2.70
C ALA A 326 -31.42 10.17 2.07
N ILE A 327 -31.87 8.92 1.90
CA ILE A 327 -31.14 7.88 1.16
C ILE A 327 -31.02 8.27 -0.32
N LEU A 328 -32.12 8.66 -0.95
CA LEU A 328 -32.13 9.15 -2.34
C LEU A 328 -31.24 10.38 -2.51
N ALA A 329 -31.21 11.28 -1.51
CA ALA A 329 -30.31 12.44 -1.49
C ALA A 329 -28.84 12.09 -1.13
N ARG A 330 -28.46 10.80 -1.01
CA ARG A 330 -27.11 10.31 -0.70
C ARG A 330 -26.51 10.89 0.59
N ARG A 331 -27.34 11.19 1.60
CA ARG A 331 -26.88 11.75 2.89
C ARG A 331 -26.34 10.69 3.86
N PHE A 332 -26.52 9.40 3.56
CA PHE A 332 -26.05 8.31 4.41
C PHE A 332 -24.72 7.75 3.92
N VAL A 333 -23.79 7.52 4.83
CA VAL A 333 -22.53 6.79 4.56
C VAL A 333 -22.77 5.27 4.53
N GLU A 334 -23.74 4.82 5.31
CA GLU A 334 -24.26 3.44 5.25
C GLU A 334 -25.73 3.42 5.68
N HIS A 335 -26.48 2.52 5.08
CA HIS A 335 -27.88 2.27 5.47
C HIS A 335 -28.26 0.81 5.22
N GLY A 336 -29.31 0.35 5.86
CA GLY A 336 -29.85 -0.99 5.68
C GLY A 336 -31.25 -1.15 6.26
N GLU A 337 -31.91 -2.27 5.94
CA GLU A 337 -33.22 -2.60 6.45
C GLU A 337 -33.15 -3.86 7.33
N TYR A 338 -33.71 -3.77 8.53
CA TYR A 338 -33.82 -4.87 9.47
C TYR A 338 -35.22 -4.92 10.09
N LYS A 339 -35.86 -6.08 10.04
CA LYS A 339 -37.23 -6.31 10.53
C LYS A 339 -38.25 -5.25 10.03
N GLY A 340 -38.12 -4.81 8.77
CA GLY A 340 -39.03 -3.83 8.15
C GLY A 340 -38.73 -2.37 8.50
N HIS A 341 -37.65 -2.07 9.23
CA HIS A 341 -37.25 -0.73 9.58
C HIS A 341 -35.88 -0.38 8.96
N LEU A 342 -35.73 0.86 8.55
CA LEU A 342 -34.47 1.39 8.03
C LEU A 342 -33.57 1.87 9.18
N TYR A 343 -32.27 1.66 8.99
CA TYR A 343 -31.20 2.13 9.89
C TYR A 343 -30.08 2.71 9.05
N GLY A 344 -29.35 3.68 9.60
CA GLY A 344 -28.20 4.21 8.89
C GLY A 344 -27.48 5.32 9.64
N THR A 345 -26.25 5.64 9.19
CA THR A 345 -25.42 6.72 9.71
C THR A 345 -25.32 7.83 8.66
N ARG A 346 -25.69 9.06 9.04
CA ARG A 346 -25.62 10.23 8.16
C ARG A 346 -24.22 10.84 8.18
N ARG A 347 -23.79 11.33 7.02
CA ARG A 347 -22.57 12.12 6.88
C ARG A 347 -22.62 13.41 7.70
N ASP A 348 -23.73 14.12 7.61
CA ASP A 348 -23.96 15.40 8.33
C ASP A 348 -23.74 15.24 9.85
N SER A 349 -24.12 14.09 10.43
CA SER A 349 -23.93 13.84 11.88
C SER A 349 -22.46 13.65 12.23
N ILE A 350 -21.65 13.09 11.35
CA ILE A 350 -20.20 12.95 11.54
C ILE A 350 -19.55 14.33 11.51
N LEU A 351 -19.85 15.11 10.48
CA LEU A 351 -19.28 16.44 10.29
C LEU A 351 -19.67 17.40 11.43
N SER A 352 -20.90 17.38 11.89
CA SER A 352 -21.34 18.24 12.99
C SER A 352 -20.59 17.95 14.31
N ILE A 353 -20.17 16.74 14.55
CA ILE A 353 -19.31 16.40 15.70
C ILE A 353 -17.90 16.94 15.50
N VAL A 354 -17.33 16.77 14.28
CA VAL A 354 -16.01 17.32 13.92
C VAL A 354 -16.00 18.84 14.10
N ASP A 355 -17.02 19.53 13.57
CA ASP A 355 -17.20 21.01 13.69
C ASP A 355 -17.34 21.47 15.14
N SER A 356 -17.75 20.58 16.04
CA SER A 356 -17.78 20.87 17.48
C SER A 356 -16.43 20.72 18.19
N GLY A 357 -15.35 20.45 17.44
CA GLY A 357 -13.99 20.22 17.98
C GLY A 357 -13.81 18.85 18.64
N ARG A 358 -14.77 17.91 18.46
CA ARG A 358 -14.69 16.56 19.04
C ARG A 358 -14.39 15.50 17.97
N ALA A 359 -13.87 14.37 18.38
CA ALA A 359 -13.56 13.24 17.52
C ALA A 359 -14.73 12.23 17.51
N PRO A 360 -15.48 12.10 16.40
CA PRO A 360 -16.50 11.06 16.28
C PRO A 360 -15.86 9.67 16.17
N ILE A 361 -16.44 8.67 16.86
CA ILE A 361 -16.01 7.27 16.78
C ILE A 361 -17.09 6.45 16.09
N LEU A 362 -16.70 5.68 15.08
CA LEU A 362 -17.60 4.84 14.31
C LEU A 362 -17.12 3.38 14.26
N THR A 363 -18.09 2.47 14.17
CA THR A 363 -17.85 1.03 13.93
C THR A 363 -18.64 0.58 12.70
N PRO A 364 -18.36 1.13 11.51
CA PRO A 364 -19.15 0.88 10.31
C PRO A 364 -18.94 -0.51 9.73
N SER A 365 -19.74 -0.85 8.72
CA SER A 365 -19.52 -2.01 7.88
C SER A 365 -18.27 -1.81 7.01
N ALA A 366 -17.59 -2.93 6.65
CA ALA A 366 -16.37 -2.85 5.81
C ALA A 366 -16.60 -2.13 4.47
N LYS A 367 -17.78 -2.27 3.88
CA LYS A 367 -18.12 -1.61 2.61
C LYS A 367 -18.21 -0.10 2.75
N ALA A 368 -18.61 0.41 3.91
CA ALA A 368 -18.74 1.84 4.16
C ALA A 368 -17.37 2.56 4.26
N LEU A 369 -16.28 1.84 4.51
CA LEU A 369 -14.93 2.42 4.64
C LEU A 369 -14.52 3.23 3.41
N ARG A 370 -14.85 2.77 2.20
CA ARG A 370 -14.54 3.47 0.96
C ARG A 370 -15.29 4.82 0.85
N TYR A 371 -16.54 4.86 1.33
CA TYR A 371 -17.38 6.08 1.29
C TYR A 371 -17.08 7.07 2.42
N LEU A 372 -16.49 6.56 3.50
CA LEU A 372 -16.02 7.40 4.60
C LEU A 372 -14.67 8.07 4.32
N ARG A 373 -13.82 7.42 3.50
CA ARG A 373 -12.46 7.90 3.19
C ARG A 373 -12.49 9.00 2.12
N THR A 374 -12.90 10.18 2.51
CA THR A 374 -13.03 11.39 1.67
C THR A 374 -12.24 12.56 2.24
N SER A 375 -11.93 13.56 1.40
CA SER A 375 -11.28 14.81 1.81
C SER A 375 -12.09 15.63 2.82
N GLU A 376 -13.40 15.45 2.85
CA GLU A 376 -14.31 16.13 3.77
C GLU A 376 -14.33 15.51 5.17
N ILE A 377 -14.29 14.17 5.26
CA ILE A 377 -14.36 13.44 6.54
C ILE A 377 -12.94 13.20 7.09
N LYS A 378 -11.97 12.92 6.25
CA LYS A 378 -10.56 12.65 6.60
C LYS A 378 -10.39 11.64 7.75
N PRO A 379 -11.02 10.46 7.71
CA PRO A 379 -11.03 9.54 8.83
C PRO A 379 -9.64 8.96 9.10
N PHE A 380 -9.42 8.48 10.34
CA PHE A 380 -8.32 7.60 10.69
C PHE A 380 -8.88 6.19 10.95
N ILE A 381 -8.48 5.21 10.15
CA ILE A 381 -9.08 3.87 10.14
C ILE A 381 -8.17 2.89 10.87
N ILE A 382 -8.67 2.37 12.00
CA ILE A 382 -7.99 1.40 12.85
C ILE A 382 -8.63 0.04 12.65
N PHE A 383 -7.84 -0.94 12.19
CA PHE A 383 -8.31 -2.31 12.04
C PHE A 383 -8.12 -3.09 13.33
N ILE A 384 -9.23 -3.61 13.89
CA ILE A 384 -9.20 -4.48 15.06
C ILE A 384 -9.12 -5.92 14.58
N LYS A 385 -7.94 -6.51 14.74
CA LYS A 385 -7.60 -7.85 14.29
C LYS A 385 -7.78 -8.85 15.42
N PRO A 386 -8.41 -10.02 15.19
CA PRO A 386 -8.41 -11.11 16.16
C PRO A 386 -6.99 -11.68 16.32
N PRO A 387 -6.63 -12.18 17.52
CA PRO A 387 -5.36 -12.88 17.73
C PRO A 387 -5.40 -14.29 17.13
N SER A 388 -4.42 -15.14 17.42
CA SER A 388 -4.43 -16.55 17.07
C SER A 388 -5.66 -17.26 17.68
N SER A 389 -6.10 -18.39 17.10
CA SER A 389 -7.28 -19.11 17.54
C SER A 389 -7.21 -19.53 19.02
N THR A 390 -6.05 -19.96 19.50
CA THR A 390 -5.83 -20.36 20.90
C THR A 390 -5.97 -19.18 21.85
N CYS A 391 -5.26 -18.08 21.57
CA CYS A 391 -5.32 -16.87 22.38
C CYS A 391 -6.72 -16.23 22.35
N PHE A 392 -7.42 -16.29 21.19
CA PHE A 392 -8.79 -15.80 21.09
C PHE A 392 -9.76 -16.58 21.96
N LEU A 393 -9.64 -17.91 21.97
CA LEU A 393 -10.47 -18.78 22.83
C LEU A 393 -10.22 -18.48 24.30
N GLU A 394 -8.95 -18.45 24.74
CA GLU A 394 -8.56 -18.17 26.12
C GLU A 394 -9.05 -16.80 26.60
N SER A 395 -8.88 -15.76 25.79
CA SER A 395 -9.34 -14.42 26.14
C SER A 395 -10.86 -14.34 26.30
N ARG A 396 -11.62 -15.06 25.48
CA ARG A 396 -13.09 -15.08 25.56
C ARG A 396 -13.60 -15.88 26.74
N LEU A 397 -12.96 -16.99 27.05
CA LEU A 397 -13.28 -17.81 28.24
C LEU A 397 -12.96 -17.03 29.53
N LYS A 398 -11.82 -16.34 29.59
CA LYS A 398 -11.41 -15.50 30.74
C LYS A 398 -12.46 -14.45 31.10
N TYR A 399 -13.07 -13.83 30.09
CA TYR A 399 -14.06 -12.75 30.30
C TYR A 399 -15.50 -13.24 30.16
N ASN A 400 -15.74 -14.55 30.04
CA ASN A 400 -17.07 -15.15 29.85
C ASN A 400 -17.88 -14.48 28.73
N ALA A 401 -17.19 -14.11 27.66
CA ALA A 401 -17.74 -13.30 26.58
C ALA A 401 -18.64 -14.13 25.66
N MET A 402 -19.85 -13.62 25.40
CA MET A 402 -20.79 -14.23 24.46
C MET A 402 -20.58 -13.68 23.06
N PHE A 403 -20.75 -14.52 22.03
CA PHE A 403 -20.81 -14.09 20.65
C PHE A 403 -22.21 -13.61 20.28
N THR A 404 -22.31 -12.48 19.62
CA THR A 404 -23.58 -12.00 19.08
C THR A 404 -23.72 -12.45 17.64
N SER A 405 -24.74 -13.25 17.36
CA SER A 405 -25.10 -13.68 16.00
C SER A 405 -25.72 -12.54 15.19
N GLU A 406 -25.81 -12.71 13.87
CA GLU A 406 -26.39 -11.70 12.96
C GLU A 406 -27.89 -11.42 13.24
N ASP A 407 -28.59 -12.34 13.89
CA ASP A 407 -29.98 -12.21 14.35
C ASP A 407 -30.13 -11.56 15.73
N GLY A 408 -29.00 -11.24 16.40
CA GLY A 408 -28.95 -10.62 17.72
C GLY A 408 -28.98 -11.65 18.87
N SER A 409 -28.96 -12.96 18.59
CA SER A 409 -28.89 -14.00 19.63
C SER A 409 -27.49 -14.11 20.21
N ALA A 410 -27.37 -14.31 21.52
CA ALA A 410 -26.10 -14.55 22.18
C ALA A 410 -25.80 -16.05 22.18
N THR A 411 -24.63 -16.44 21.68
CA THR A 411 -24.18 -17.83 21.61
C THR A 411 -22.89 -18.02 22.38
N PRO A 412 -22.66 -19.16 23.04
CA PRO A 412 -21.39 -19.47 23.69
C PRO A 412 -20.24 -19.53 22.69
N CYS A 413 -19.04 -19.22 23.18
CA CYS A 413 -17.83 -19.34 22.39
C CYS A 413 -17.57 -20.80 21.98
N SER A 414 -17.40 -21.05 20.67
CA SER A 414 -17.01 -22.36 20.13
C SER A 414 -15.88 -22.19 19.11
N GLU A 415 -15.03 -23.21 18.96
CA GLU A 415 -13.91 -23.21 18.01
C GLU A 415 -14.37 -22.94 16.57
N GLY A 416 -15.53 -23.47 16.17
CA GLY A 416 -16.06 -23.23 14.82
C GLY A 416 -16.44 -21.77 14.58
N ILE A 417 -16.95 -21.08 15.60
CA ILE A 417 -17.25 -19.64 15.51
C ILE A 417 -15.96 -18.83 15.45
N ILE A 418 -14.96 -19.17 16.27
CA ILE A 418 -13.64 -18.53 16.27
C ILE A 418 -12.98 -18.64 14.90
N SER A 419 -12.90 -19.85 14.34
CA SER A 419 -12.34 -20.08 13.01
C SER A 419 -13.05 -19.26 11.93
N ALA A 420 -14.37 -19.17 12.00
CA ALA A 420 -15.15 -18.35 11.07
C ALA A 420 -14.88 -16.84 11.24
N VAL A 421 -14.68 -16.35 12.46
CA VAL A 421 -14.31 -14.94 12.73
C VAL A 421 -12.92 -14.63 12.18
N ILE A 422 -11.94 -15.51 12.42
CA ILE A 422 -10.57 -15.33 11.90
C ILE A 422 -10.55 -15.34 10.37
N GLU A 423 -11.25 -16.29 9.73
CA GLU A 423 -11.35 -16.35 8.27
C GLU A 423 -12.01 -15.10 7.67
N LYS A 424 -13.13 -14.65 8.26
CA LYS A 424 -13.80 -13.41 7.85
C LYS A 424 -12.90 -12.19 8.03
N SER A 425 -12.11 -12.16 9.12
CA SER A 425 -11.17 -11.09 9.42
C SER A 425 -10.02 -11.04 8.39
N ALA A 426 -9.43 -12.18 8.06
CA ALA A 426 -8.41 -12.31 7.03
C ALA A 426 -8.95 -11.88 5.65
N LYS A 427 -10.16 -12.26 5.29
CA LYS A 427 -10.82 -11.79 4.04
C LYS A 427 -11.04 -10.28 4.04
N LEU A 428 -11.38 -9.69 5.19
CA LEU A 428 -11.57 -8.25 5.33
C LEU A 428 -10.23 -7.52 5.18
N GLU A 429 -9.19 -8.01 5.84
CA GLU A 429 -7.83 -7.45 5.75
C GLU A 429 -7.28 -7.52 4.31
N ASN A 430 -7.50 -8.62 3.61
CA ASN A 430 -7.09 -8.77 2.20
C ASN A 430 -7.82 -7.78 1.27
N ASN A 431 -9.13 -7.59 1.47
CA ASN A 431 -9.95 -6.76 0.58
C ASN A 431 -9.87 -5.26 0.87
N PHE A 432 -9.64 -4.87 2.12
CA PHE A 432 -9.71 -3.49 2.59
C PHE A 432 -8.46 -3.03 3.35
N GLY A 433 -7.44 -3.88 3.49
CA GLY A 433 -6.23 -3.59 4.27
C GLY A 433 -5.45 -2.37 3.76
N HIS A 434 -5.59 -2.03 2.48
CA HIS A 434 -5.03 -0.82 1.88
C HIS A 434 -5.65 0.48 2.42
N LEU A 435 -6.85 0.40 3.03
CA LEU A 435 -7.54 1.56 3.62
C LEU A 435 -7.19 1.77 5.10
N PHE A 436 -6.51 0.81 5.74
CA PHE A 436 -6.22 0.92 7.17
C PHE A 436 -4.99 1.79 7.42
N ASP A 437 -5.11 2.67 8.40
CA ASP A 437 -4.00 3.51 8.86
C ASP A 437 -3.25 2.86 10.02
N PHE A 438 -3.92 2.04 10.82
CA PHE A 438 -3.33 1.31 11.94
C PHE A 438 -4.00 -0.05 12.18
N VAL A 439 -3.27 -1.00 12.79
CA VAL A 439 -3.79 -2.35 13.13
C VAL A 439 -3.56 -2.62 14.60
N ILE A 440 -4.62 -2.94 15.34
CA ILE A 440 -4.57 -3.37 16.74
C ILE A 440 -4.96 -4.84 16.82
N VAL A 441 -4.10 -5.69 17.38
CA VAL A 441 -4.41 -7.09 17.65
C VAL A 441 -5.07 -7.17 19.04
N ASN A 442 -6.35 -7.55 19.09
CA ASN A 442 -7.10 -7.66 20.34
C ASN A 442 -6.94 -9.04 20.98
N ASP A 443 -5.77 -9.31 21.51
CA ASP A 443 -5.46 -10.52 22.30
C ASP A 443 -5.83 -10.33 23.79
N ASP A 444 -5.57 -9.15 24.35
CA ASP A 444 -6.03 -8.70 25.66
C ASP A 444 -6.71 -7.34 25.52
N ILE A 445 -7.95 -7.25 26.01
CA ILE A 445 -8.78 -6.06 25.85
C ILE A 445 -8.20 -4.82 26.56
N SER A 446 -7.48 -4.97 27.68
CA SER A 446 -6.88 -3.87 28.42
C SER A 446 -5.69 -3.31 27.66
N ARG A 447 -4.79 -4.19 27.16
CA ARG A 447 -3.66 -3.80 26.31
C ARG A 447 -4.13 -3.15 25.02
N ALA A 448 -5.10 -3.74 24.34
CA ALA A 448 -5.68 -3.16 23.13
C ALA A 448 -6.35 -1.80 23.37
N THR A 449 -6.93 -1.59 24.58
CA THR A 449 -7.47 -0.28 24.99
C THR A 449 -6.37 0.75 25.18
N GLU A 450 -5.29 0.41 25.88
CA GLU A 450 -4.14 1.30 26.06
C GLU A 450 -3.50 1.71 24.74
N GLU A 451 -3.31 0.74 23.85
CA GLU A 451 -2.79 0.99 22.49
C GLU A 451 -3.73 1.91 21.71
N LEU A 452 -5.05 1.66 21.75
CA LEU A 452 -6.05 2.49 21.10
C LEU A 452 -6.05 3.94 21.63
N ILE A 453 -5.94 4.14 22.94
CA ILE A 453 -5.86 5.47 23.56
C ILE A 453 -4.59 6.19 23.09
N LYS A 454 -3.45 5.49 23.06
CA LYS A 454 -2.18 6.04 22.59
C LYS A 454 -2.27 6.48 21.13
N VAL A 455 -2.80 5.61 20.26
CA VAL A 455 -2.99 5.92 18.83
C VAL A 455 -3.96 7.08 18.63
N ALA A 456 -5.10 7.09 19.32
CA ALA A 456 -6.05 8.20 19.25
C ALA A 456 -5.43 9.53 19.69
N GLY A 457 -4.56 9.51 20.70
CA GLY A 457 -3.79 10.67 21.15
C GLY A 457 -2.78 11.16 20.12
N SER A 458 -2.09 10.25 19.42
CA SER A 458 -1.14 10.63 18.37
C SER A 458 -1.84 11.23 17.14
N VAL A 459 -3.02 10.72 16.77
CA VAL A 459 -3.80 11.29 15.65
C VAL A 459 -4.16 12.77 15.88
N SER A 460 -4.38 13.17 17.13
CA SER A 460 -4.72 14.54 17.47
C SER A 460 -3.50 15.47 17.66
N LYS A 461 -2.27 14.93 17.75
CA LYS A 461 -1.08 15.72 18.13
C LYS A 461 0.04 15.67 17.11
N ASP A 462 0.20 14.54 16.43
CA ASP A 462 1.35 14.29 15.58
C ASP A 462 1.02 14.56 14.10
N LEU A 463 2.05 14.86 13.30
CA LEU A 463 1.94 14.94 11.86
C LEU A 463 1.49 13.58 11.29
N GLN A 464 0.55 13.61 10.37
CA GLN A 464 -0.02 12.41 9.76
C GLN A 464 0.20 12.41 8.24
N TRP A 465 0.63 11.26 7.71
CA TRP A 465 0.60 11.03 6.28
C TRP A 465 -0.84 10.78 5.83
N VAL A 466 -1.34 11.63 4.97
CA VAL A 466 -2.70 11.54 4.41
C VAL A 466 -2.64 11.59 2.88
N PRO A 467 -3.69 11.13 2.17
CA PRO A 467 -3.76 11.34 0.73
C PRO A 467 -3.52 12.80 0.37
N ALA A 468 -2.69 13.07 -0.64
CA ALA A 468 -2.36 14.44 -1.07
C ALA A 468 -3.62 15.27 -1.37
N ALA A 469 -4.63 14.66 -2.01
CA ALA A 469 -5.93 15.28 -2.26
C ALA A 469 -6.72 15.73 -1.01
N TRP A 470 -6.23 15.44 0.21
CA TRP A 470 -6.87 15.93 1.45
C TRP A 470 -6.22 17.20 1.98
N VAL A 471 -5.05 17.55 1.49
CA VAL A 471 -4.26 18.72 1.92
C VAL A 471 -4.50 19.92 1.01
N GLU A 472 -4.88 19.67 -0.24
CA GLU A 472 -5.30 20.67 -1.23
C GLU A 472 -6.68 21.32 -0.79
#